data_63595223ea71276f6a9812892dd02db5
#
_entry.id   63595223ea71276f6a9812892dd02db5
#
_cell.length_a   1.000
_cell.length_b   1.000
_cell.length_c   1.000
_cell.angle_alpha   90.00
_cell.angle_beta   90.00
_cell.angle_gamma   90.00
#
_symmetry.space_group_name_H-M   'P 1'
#
loop_
_entity.id
_entity.type
_entity.pdbx_description
1 polymer ?
#
loop_
_entity_poly.entity_id
_entity_poly.type
_entity_poly.pdbx_seq_one_letter_code
_entity_poly.pdbx_strand_id
1 'polypeptide(L)'
;MPDLYSANYAPDVLSSLANLSNDEVFTPPQIANAMLDLLPQELFRDPSTKFLDPATKTGVFLREIAKRLIVGLADQIPDLQARLDHIFHEQIYGIATTEITSLLSRRSLYCSKYPNGRYSVSPFDSVQGNVRFKNTRHRWKNGRCVFCGASENRYRRDEGLETYAYEFIHTIHPEEIWNMKFDVIVGNPPYQLNDGGQKASATPIYQKFVLQAKKLRPRYMSFIIPARWFSGGRGLDSFRDEMLNDTHIRRIVDYIDANECFPGAADIAGGACYFLWDRDNAGECVVTTIHNGNESQVVRVLNEYPIFIRQIEALSIIHKVLSTESSFYNERVSSQKPFGLRTYVKPTKDGDIQLRYNGGKGPFWRKDVSQAQEWIDKWKVIMSYLTYDHAGRADKDGRKRIISTMEVLPPKAVCTETYLVVDALQTENEANNLFQYLKSRFVRFLIAQTTSTQHIAKGNFVFVPVQDFSRPWTDADLYTKYGLTDEEIAFIESTIKPME
;
A
#
# COMPACT_ATOMS: atom_id res chain seq x y z
N MET A 1 -33.41 20.09 15.36
CA MET A 1 -32.27 20.03 16.30
C MET A 1 -31.07 19.67 15.50
N PRO A 2 -29.94 20.38 15.59
CA PRO A 2 -28.73 19.88 14.94
C PRO A 2 -28.41 18.51 15.55
N ASP A 3 -28.08 17.57 14.69
CA ASP A 3 -27.73 16.22 15.06
C ASP A 3 -26.52 16.25 16.01
N LEU A 4 -26.73 15.95 17.28
CA LEU A 4 -25.69 15.89 18.31
C LEU A 4 -24.58 14.89 17.97
N TYR A 5 -24.80 14.03 16.97
CA TYR A 5 -23.86 13.02 16.51
C TYR A 5 -22.98 13.47 15.34
N SER A 6 -23.33 14.55 14.66
CA SER A 6 -22.54 15.15 13.58
C SER A 6 -21.58 16.25 14.06
N ALA A 7 -21.76 16.76 15.29
CA ALA A 7 -20.90 17.76 15.87
C ALA A 7 -19.76 17.12 16.69
N ASN A 8 -18.54 17.47 16.34
CA ASN A 8 -17.31 17.25 17.08
C ASN A 8 -16.66 15.87 16.99
N TYR A 9 -16.30 15.47 15.78
CA TYR A 9 -14.99 14.85 15.62
C TYR A 9 -13.97 15.96 15.99
N ALA A 10 -13.32 15.87 17.17
CA ALA A 10 -12.27 16.81 17.58
C ALA A 10 -10.93 16.32 17.04
N PRO A 11 -10.50 16.73 15.84
CA PRO A 11 -9.27 16.23 15.21
C PRO A 11 -8.01 16.60 16.00
N ASP A 12 -8.05 17.68 16.78
CA ASP A 12 -6.85 18.21 17.44
C ASP A 12 -6.28 17.30 18.53
N VAL A 13 -7.12 16.70 19.36
CA VAL A 13 -6.66 15.77 20.40
C VAL A 13 -6.16 14.46 19.77
N LEU A 14 -6.86 13.96 18.75
CA LEU A 14 -6.48 12.74 18.03
C LEU A 14 -5.24 12.95 17.17
N SER A 15 -5.10 14.13 16.55
CA SER A 15 -3.88 14.51 15.81
C SER A 15 -2.68 14.65 16.74
N SER A 16 -2.87 15.17 17.95
CA SER A 16 -1.82 15.27 18.96
C SER A 16 -1.40 13.89 19.45
N LEU A 17 -2.34 12.96 19.66
CA LEU A 17 -2.05 11.57 20.02
C LEU A 17 -1.35 10.81 18.88
N ALA A 18 -1.76 11.01 17.63
CA ALA A 18 -1.11 10.44 16.45
C ALA A 18 0.33 10.95 16.31
N ASN A 19 0.57 12.24 16.60
CA ASN A 19 1.91 12.83 16.59
C ASN A 19 2.81 12.30 17.73
N LEU A 20 2.22 11.86 18.83
CA LEU A 20 2.97 11.25 19.94
C LEU A 20 3.37 9.80 19.65
N SER A 21 2.61 9.07 18.85
CA SER A 21 2.85 7.67 18.51
C SER A 21 3.49 7.44 17.13
N ASN A 22 3.78 8.47 16.37
CA ASN A 22 4.46 8.55 15.05
C ASN A 22 3.90 7.71 13.89
N ASP A 23 3.06 6.68 14.12
CA ASP A 23 2.63 5.74 13.09
C ASP A 23 1.14 5.34 13.19
N GLU A 24 0.36 5.95 14.11
CA GLU A 24 -1.05 5.62 14.27
C GLU A 24 -1.96 6.55 13.46
N VAL A 25 -2.53 6.02 12.40
CA VAL A 25 -3.58 6.69 11.62
C VAL A 25 -4.94 6.38 12.24
N PHE A 26 -5.68 7.42 12.65
CA PHE A 26 -7.04 7.27 13.15
C PHE A 26 -8.06 7.33 12.02
N THR A 27 -9.02 6.41 12.04
CA THR A 27 -10.05 6.32 11.00
C THR A 27 -11.16 7.32 11.28
N PRO A 28 -11.47 8.23 10.33
CA PRO A 28 -12.65 9.08 10.43
C PRO A 28 -13.94 8.24 10.48
N PRO A 29 -15.00 8.69 11.22
CA PRO A 29 -16.27 7.98 11.28
C PRO A 29 -16.89 7.73 9.90
N GLN A 30 -16.72 8.64 8.96
CA GLN A 30 -17.23 8.53 7.58
C GLN A 30 -16.62 7.33 6.87
N ILE A 31 -15.31 7.14 6.98
CA ILE A 31 -14.60 5.99 6.39
C ILE A 31 -14.99 4.69 7.10
N ALA A 32 -15.08 4.70 8.44
CA ALA A 32 -15.54 3.53 9.17
C ALA A 32 -16.96 3.11 8.73
N ASN A 33 -17.88 4.06 8.56
CA ASN A 33 -19.21 3.79 8.05
C ASN A 33 -19.20 3.29 6.61
N ALA A 34 -18.41 3.89 5.71
CA ALA A 34 -18.28 3.41 4.32
C ALA A 34 -17.79 1.96 4.25
N MET A 35 -16.86 1.56 5.14
CA MET A 35 -16.42 0.17 5.25
C MET A 35 -17.54 -0.76 5.77
N LEU A 36 -18.33 -0.31 6.75
CA LEU A 36 -19.46 -1.07 7.29
C LEU A 36 -20.64 -1.16 6.31
N ASP A 37 -20.79 -0.19 5.40
CA ASP A 37 -21.78 -0.21 4.32
C ASP A 37 -21.49 -1.27 3.25
N LEU A 38 -20.23 -1.75 3.14
CA LEU A 38 -19.90 -2.89 2.28
C LEU A 38 -20.42 -4.23 2.82
N LEU A 39 -20.67 -4.32 4.12
CA LEU A 39 -21.17 -5.54 4.76
C LEU A 39 -22.66 -5.73 4.49
N PRO A 40 -23.16 -6.97 4.42
CA PRO A 40 -24.59 -7.25 4.42
C PRO A 40 -25.26 -6.63 5.65
N GLN A 41 -26.28 -5.80 5.45
CA GLN A 41 -26.89 -5.01 6.54
C GLN A 41 -27.77 -5.84 7.48
N GLU A 42 -28.16 -7.06 7.09
CA GLU A 42 -28.82 -8.05 7.95
C GLU A 42 -27.95 -8.48 9.15
N LEU A 43 -26.62 -8.42 9.03
CA LEU A 43 -25.69 -8.70 10.13
C LEU A 43 -25.93 -7.81 11.35
N PHE A 44 -26.39 -6.58 11.14
CA PHE A 44 -26.69 -5.63 12.21
C PHE A 44 -28.11 -5.82 12.80
N ARG A 45 -28.87 -6.80 12.29
CA ARG A 45 -30.20 -7.19 12.78
C ARG A 45 -30.20 -8.59 13.38
N ASP A 46 -29.09 -9.28 13.33
CA ASP A 46 -28.95 -10.63 13.88
C ASP A 46 -28.28 -10.56 15.27
N PRO A 47 -28.98 -10.96 16.36
CA PRO A 47 -28.42 -10.92 17.70
C PRO A 47 -27.28 -11.92 17.92
N SER A 48 -27.08 -12.87 17.02
CA SER A 48 -25.99 -13.86 17.12
C SER A 48 -24.70 -13.42 16.47
N THR A 49 -24.70 -12.40 15.60
CA THR A 49 -23.53 -11.91 14.86
C THR A 49 -22.47 -11.32 15.80
N LYS A 50 -21.24 -11.80 15.68
CA LYS A 50 -20.09 -11.35 16.48
C LYS A 50 -19.09 -10.57 15.65
N PHE A 51 -18.71 -9.37 16.12
CA PHE A 51 -17.80 -8.44 15.48
C PHE A 51 -16.50 -8.32 16.27
N LEU A 52 -15.36 -8.32 15.56
CA LEU A 52 -14.03 -8.09 16.13
C LEU A 52 -13.30 -6.94 15.43
N ASP A 53 -12.79 -5.99 16.21
CA ASP A 53 -11.73 -5.08 15.78
C ASP A 53 -10.40 -5.52 16.42
N PRO A 54 -9.48 -6.17 15.67
CA PRO A 54 -8.25 -6.72 16.24
C PRO A 54 -7.12 -5.67 16.41
N ALA A 55 -7.40 -4.41 16.08
CA ALA A 55 -6.45 -3.30 16.13
C ALA A 55 -7.12 -2.01 16.63
N THR A 56 -7.95 -2.15 17.65
CA THR A 56 -8.77 -1.06 18.18
C THR A 56 -7.89 0.09 18.71
N LYS A 57 -8.20 1.31 18.26
CA LYS A 57 -7.52 2.55 18.68
C LYS A 57 -8.47 3.45 19.47
N THR A 58 -9.32 4.21 18.76
CA THR A 58 -10.36 5.06 19.40
C THR A 58 -11.68 4.33 19.61
N GLY A 59 -11.80 3.09 19.11
CA GLY A 59 -13.05 2.33 19.13
C GLY A 59 -14.06 2.77 18.08
N VAL A 60 -13.67 3.51 17.04
CA VAL A 60 -14.58 4.05 16.02
C VAL A 60 -15.39 2.96 15.34
N PHE A 61 -14.75 1.87 14.89
CA PHE A 61 -15.46 0.76 14.25
C PHE A 61 -16.50 0.14 15.19
N LEU A 62 -16.08 -0.20 16.39
CA LEU A 62 -16.96 -0.83 17.39
C LEU A 62 -18.13 0.09 17.77
N ARG A 63 -17.88 1.41 17.87
CA ARG A 63 -18.92 2.41 18.14
C ARG A 63 -19.93 2.51 16.98
N GLU A 64 -19.46 2.56 15.73
CA GLU A 64 -20.38 2.65 14.59
C GLU A 64 -21.14 1.33 14.39
N ILE A 65 -20.54 0.17 14.70
CA ILE A 65 -21.24 -1.13 14.79
C ILE A 65 -22.30 -1.10 15.87
N ALA A 66 -21.97 -0.64 17.08
CA ALA A 66 -22.93 -0.53 18.19
C ALA A 66 -24.16 0.32 17.80
N LYS A 67 -23.96 1.46 17.15
CA LYS A 67 -25.07 2.32 16.68
C LYS A 67 -26.01 1.56 15.74
N ARG A 68 -25.46 0.78 14.79
CA ARG A 68 -26.23 -0.01 13.83
C ARG A 68 -27.00 -1.14 14.53
N LEU A 69 -26.36 -1.85 15.48
CA LEU A 69 -26.98 -2.91 16.27
C LEU A 69 -28.09 -2.37 17.18
N ILE A 70 -27.90 -1.19 17.82
CA ILE A 70 -28.92 -0.55 18.65
C ILE A 70 -30.20 -0.30 17.85
N VAL A 71 -30.08 0.12 16.61
CA VAL A 71 -31.22 0.33 15.71
C VAL A 71 -31.76 -1.00 15.18
N GLY A 72 -30.85 -1.88 14.70
CA GLY A 72 -31.21 -3.11 14.01
C GLY A 72 -31.87 -4.17 14.89
N LEU A 73 -31.58 -4.17 16.20
CA LEU A 73 -32.15 -5.12 17.17
C LEU A 73 -33.37 -4.59 17.94
N ALA A 74 -33.87 -3.38 17.60
CA ALA A 74 -34.93 -2.73 18.36
C ALA A 74 -36.21 -3.57 18.45
N ASP A 75 -36.58 -4.26 17.39
CA ASP A 75 -37.78 -5.09 17.35
C ASP A 75 -37.62 -6.41 18.13
N GLN A 76 -36.39 -6.97 18.13
CA GLN A 76 -36.12 -8.26 18.79
C GLN A 76 -35.79 -8.12 20.28
N ILE A 77 -35.15 -6.98 20.66
CA ILE A 77 -34.83 -6.66 22.04
C ILE A 77 -35.35 -5.21 22.31
N PRO A 78 -36.65 -5.04 22.59
CA PRO A 78 -37.27 -3.70 22.71
C PRO A 78 -36.74 -2.88 23.86
N ASP A 79 -36.43 -3.51 25.01
CA ASP A 79 -35.83 -2.80 26.13
C ASP A 79 -34.42 -2.32 25.78
N LEU A 80 -34.18 -1.01 25.91
CA LEU A 80 -32.91 -0.42 25.50
C LEU A 80 -31.74 -0.90 26.34
N GLN A 81 -31.92 -1.04 27.68
CA GLN A 81 -30.81 -1.47 28.54
C GLN A 81 -30.43 -2.93 28.24
N ALA A 82 -31.44 -3.81 28.14
CA ALA A 82 -31.21 -5.21 27.78
C ALA A 82 -30.56 -5.34 26.42
N ARG A 83 -30.91 -4.47 25.45
CA ARG A 83 -30.31 -4.44 24.12
C ARG A 83 -28.84 -3.94 24.18
N LEU A 84 -28.54 -2.91 24.97
CA LEU A 84 -27.17 -2.44 25.17
C LEU A 84 -26.30 -3.52 25.82
N ASP A 85 -26.82 -4.16 26.87
CA ASP A 85 -26.11 -5.23 27.56
C ASP A 85 -25.82 -6.41 26.61
N HIS A 86 -26.81 -6.82 25.82
CA HIS A 86 -26.62 -7.85 24.82
C HIS A 86 -25.55 -7.48 23.80
N ILE A 87 -25.61 -6.28 23.21
CA ILE A 87 -24.65 -5.80 22.19
C ILE A 87 -23.23 -5.78 22.76
N PHE A 88 -23.04 -5.20 23.93
CA PHE A 88 -21.73 -5.02 24.50
C PHE A 88 -21.12 -6.29 25.10
N HIS A 89 -21.92 -7.20 25.62
CA HIS A 89 -21.44 -8.45 26.20
C HIS A 89 -21.26 -9.56 25.17
N GLU A 90 -22.16 -9.64 24.14
CA GLU A 90 -22.25 -10.81 23.28
C GLU A 90 -21.80 -10.57 21.84
N GLN A 91 -21.80 -9.32 21.35
CA GLN A 91 -21.60 -9.08 19.92
C GLN A 91 -20.34 -8.29 19.56
N ILE A 92 -19.85 -7.38 20.41
CA ILE A 92 -18.77 -6.45 20.09
C ILE A 92 -17.52 -6.78 20.90
N TYR A 93 -16.39 -6.99 20.18
CA TYR A 93 -15.11 -7.35 20.75
C TYR A 93 -13.98 -6.52 20.13
N GLY A 94 -12.97 -6.16 20.92
CA GLY A 94 -11.82 -5.41 20.45
C GLY A 94 -10.51 -5.84 21.11
N ILE A 95 -9.41 -5.73 20.36
CA ILE A 95 -8.05 -5.88 20.90
C ILE A 95 -7.34 -4.55 20.67
N ALA A 96 -7.04 -3.84 21.74
CA ALA A 96 -6.42 -2.53 21.66
C ALA A 96 -4.94 -2.64 21.31
N THR A 97 -4.44 -1.68 20.53
CA THR A 97 -3.04 -1.62 20.10
C THR A 97 -2.10 -1.20 21.25
N THR A 98 -2.57 -0.31 22.14
CA THR A 98 -1.84 0.20 23.29
C THR A 98 -2.75 0.29 24.51
N GLU A 99 -2.17 0.51 25.71
CA GLU A 99 -2.97 0.71 26.91
C GLU A 99 -3.86 1.96 26.79
N ILE A 100 -3.28 3.07 26.27
CA ILE A 100 -4.01 4.32 26.12
C ILE A 100 -5.18 4.18 25.12
N THR A 101 -4.98 3.47 24.02
CA THR A 101 -6.05 3.21 23.05
C THR A 101 -7.14 2.30 23.64
N SER A 102 -6.81 1.40 24.56
CA SER A 102 -7.81 0.60 25.26
C SER A 102 -8.73 1.46 26.13
N LEU A 103 -8.18 2.43 26.83
CA LEU A 103 -8.96 3.38 27.66
C LEU A 103 -9.83 4.29 26.82
N LEU A 104 -9.32 4.77 25.65
CA LEU A 104 -10.07 5.56 24.70
C LEU A 104 -11.25 4.78 24.12
N SER A 105 -11.01 3.55 23.66
CA SER A 105 -12.04 2.66 23.12
C SER A 105 -13.13 2.35 24.13
N ARG A 106 -12.77 1.97 25.34
CA ARG A 106 -13.72 1.68 26.42
C ARG A 106 -14.57 2.90 26.74
N ARG A 107 -13.95 4.09 26.82
CA ARG A 107 -14.69 5.32 27.03
C ARG A 107 -15.64 5.65 25.87
N SER A 108 -15.23 5.37 24.65
CA SER A 108 -16.03 5.59 23.45
C SER A 108 -17.25 4.65 23.38
N LEU A 109 -17.12 3.42 23.89
CA LEU A 109 -18.17 2.39 23.85
C LEU A 109 -19.03 2.43 25.12
N TYR A 110 -18.39 2.34 26.29
CA TYR A 110 -19.08 2.12 27.57
C TYR A 110 -19.33 3.41 28.35
N CYS A 111 -18.98 4.59 27.77
CA CYS A 111 -18.95 5.90 28.47
C CYS A 111 -18.01 5.92 29.70
N SER A 112 -17.24 4.86 29.92
CA SER A 112 -16.31 4.69 31.04
C SER A 112 -15.02 4.04 30.59
N LYS A 113 -13.88 4.46 31.16
CA LYS A 113 -12.58 3.79 30.98
C LYS A 113 -12.57 2.38 31.59
N TYR A 114 -13.41 2.18 32.63
CA TYR A 114 -13.50 0.97 33.43
C TYR A 114 -14.93 0.45 33.33
N PRO A 115 -15.19 -0.54 32.46
CA PRO A 115 -16.55 -1.07 32.23
C PRO A 115 -17.21 -1.66 33.47
N ASN A 116 -16.45 -2.08 34.48
CA ASN A 116 -17.00 -2.54 35.76
C ASN A 116 -17.41 -1.38 36.71
N GLY A 117 -17.22 -0.12 36.27
CA GLY A 117 -17.54 1.05 37.10
C GLY A 117 -19.00 1.45 36.99
N ARG A 118 -19.52 2.15 38.01
CA ARG A 118 -20.92 2.64 38.11
C ARG A 118 -21.35 3.58 36.99
N TYR A 119 -20.41 4.12 36.23
CA TYR A 119 -20.68 5.06 35.11
C TYR A 119 -20.70 4.36 33.74
N SER A 120 -20.47 3.03 33.71
CA SER A 120 -20.59 2.26 32.48
C SER A 120 -22.06 2.17 32.04
N VAL A 121 -22.33 2.38 30.76
CA VAL A 121 -23.69 2.20 30.21
C VAL A 121 -24.11 0.72 30.17
N SER A 122 -23.13 -0.18 30.28
CA SER A 122 -23.33 -1.63 30.37
C SER A 122 -22.23 -2.18 31.29
N PRO A 123 -22.52 -2.47 32.56
CA PRO A 123 -21.52 -2.91 33.54
C PRO A 123 -21.02 -4.32 33.25
N PHE A 124 -19.72 -4.53 33.38
CA PHE A 124 -19.03 -5.81 33.27
C PHE A 124 -18.43 -6.21 34.64
N ASP A 125 -18.16 -7.48 34.82
CA ASP A 125 -17.36 -7.96 35.97
C ASP A 125 -15.87 -7.58 35.79
N SER A 126 -15.39 -7.57 34.57
CA SER A 126 -14.02 -7.25 34.19
C SER A 126 -13.78 -5.75 34.01
N VAL A 127 -12.62 -5.25 34.45
CA VAL A 127 -12.15 -3.86 34.20
C VAL A 127 -11.92 -3.55 32.72
N GLN A 128 -11.86 -4.57 31.86
CA GLN A 128 -11.60 -4.42 30.44
C GLN A 128 -12.88 -4.57 29.59
N GLY A 129 -13.91 -5.22 30.11
CA GLY A 129 -15.05 -5.64 29.29
C GLY A 129 -14.59 -6.46 28.08
N ASN A 130 -15.19 -6.23 26.94
CA ASN A 130 -14.82 -6.88 25.67
C ASN A 130 -13.81 -6.08 24.82
N VAL A 131 -13.21 -5.01 25.37
CA VAL A 131 -12.09 -4.31 24.73
C VAL A 131 -10.83 -4.58 25.55
N ARG A 132 -10.13 -5.65 25.19
CA ARG A 132 -8.96 -6.10 25.93
C ARG A 132 -7.67 -5.43 25.47
N PHE A 133 -6.76 -5.28 26.40
CA PHE A 133 -5.37 -4.96 26.14
C PHE A 133 -4.48 -5.89 26.97
N LYS A 134 -3.46 -6.42 26.34
CA LYS A 134 -2.44 -7.23 27.01
C LYS A 134 -1.06 -6.71 26.64
N ASN A 135 -0.29 -6.30 27.62
CA ASN A 135 1.11 -5.96 27.40
C ASN A 135 1.85 -7.21 26.94
N THR A 136 2.15 -7.25 25.63
CA THR A 136 2.77 -8.39 24.95
C THR A 136 4.22 -8.06 24.67
N ARG A 137 5.12 -9.06 24.77
CA ARG A 137 6.53 -8.87 24.48
C ARG A 137 6.94 -9.57 23.19
N HIS A 138 7.94 -8.99 22.51
CA HIS A 138 8.57 -9.62 21.37
C HIS A 138 9.26 -10.93 21.76
N ARG A 139 9.19 -11.94 20.88
CA ARG A 139 9.96 -13.17 21.00
C ARG A 139 11.15 -13.10 20.04
N TRP A 140 12.33 -12.97 20.58
CA TRP A 140 13.55 -12.79 19.81
C TRP A 140 14.19 -14.11 19.34
N LYS A 141 14.64 -14.15 18.08
CA LYS A 141 15.49 -15.20 17.52
C LYS A 141 16.44 -14.55 16.51
N ASN A 142 17.74 -14.76 16.68
CA ASN A 142 18.78 -14.16 15.83
C ASN A 142 18.63 -12.64 15.66
N GLY A 143 18.37 -11.91 16.79
CA GLY A 143 18.23 -10.46 16.81
C GLY A 143 16.97 -9.89 16.16
N ARG A 144 15.97 -10.75 15.81
CA ARG A 144 14.69 -10.34 15.23
C ARG A 144 13.51 -11.01 15.93
N CYS A 145 12.39 -10.30 16.03
CA CYS A 145 11.14 -10.88 16.52
C CYS A 145 10.59 -11.90 15.49
N VAL A 146 10.27 -13.12 15.99
CA VAL A 146 9.75 -14.21 15.14
C VAL A 146 8.37 -13.92 14.55
N PHE A 147 7.61 -12.98 15.14
CA PHE A 147 6.26 -12.61 14.67
C PHE A 147 6.27 -11.41 13.76
N CYS A 148 6.75 -10.26 14.23
CA CYS A 148 6.66 -9.00 13.48
C CYS A 148 7.94 -8.65 12.70
N GLY A 149 9.08 -9.30 12.98
CA GLY A 149 10.36 -9.01 12.33
C GLY A 149 11.11 -7.81 12.92
N ALA A 150 10.61 -7.19 14.00
CA ALA A 150 11.26 -6.07 14.68
C ALA A 150 12.70 -6.42 15.08
N SER A 151 13.61 -5.45 14.99
CA SER A 151 15.00 -5.61 15.43
C SER A 151 15.10 -5.56 16.96
N GLU A 152 15.74 -6.55 17.56
CA GLU A 152 15.94 -6.62 19.03
C GLU A 152 16.65 -5.38 19.56
N ASN A 153 17.72 -4.94 18.92
CA ASN A 153 18.50 -3.78 19.33
C ASN A 153 17.69 -2.47 19.39
N ARG A 154 16.60 -2.38 18.62
CA ARG A 154 15.74 -1.18 18.55
C ARG A 154 14.49 -1.28 19.42
N TYR A 155 13.94 -2.48 19.58
CA TYR A 155 12.64 -2.70 20.23
C TYR A 155 12.72 -3.42 21.57
N ARG A 156 13.91 -3.81 22.02
CA ARG A 156 14.09 -4.29 23.39
C ARG A 156 13.89 -3.13 24.35
N ARG A 157 12.83 -3.19 25.13
CA ARG A 157 12.42 -2.14 26.08
C ARG A 157 12.51 -2.66 27.50
N ASP A 158 12.75 -1.76 28.43
CA ASP A 158 12.71 -2.04 29.85
C ASP A 158 11.25 -2.26 30.31
N GLU A 159 11.09 -2.81 31.52
CA GLU A 159 9.77 -2.98 32.13
C GLU A 159 9.10 -1.61 32.32
N GLY A 160 7.82 -1.55 31.90
CA GLY A 160 7.02 -0.32 31.95
C GLY A 160 7.04 0.55 30.71
N LEU A 161 7.90 0.25 29.72
CA LEU A 161 7.86 0.95 28.41
C LEU A 161 6.96 0.21 27.40
N GLU A 162 6.38 0.99 26.47
CA GLU A 162 5.59 0.45 25.37
C GLU A 162 6.45 -0.48 24.49
N THR A 163 6.00 -1.72 24.30
CA THR A 163 6.77 -2.74 23.58
C THR A 163 6.54 -2.75 22.09
N TYR A 164 5.46 -2.11 21.62
CA TYR A 164 4.98 -2.18 20.21
C TYR A 164 4.79 -3.61 19.70
N ALA A 165 4.53 -4.55 20.59
CA ALA A 165 4.19 -5.93 20.31
C ALA A 165 2.67 -6.10 20.45
N TYR A 166 1.98 -6.29 19.35
CA TYR A 166 0.51 -6.36 19.30
C TYR A 166 0.05 -7.80 19.56
N GLU A 167 -0.80 -8.02 20.55
CA GLU A 167 -1.26 -9.34 20.96
C GLU A 167 -1.74 -10.18 19.78
N PHE A 168 -2.56 -9.59 18.91
CA PHE A 168 -3.20 -10.28 17.80
C PHE A 168 -2.21 -10.95 16.83
N ILE A 169 -1.07 -10.31 16.54
CA ILE A 169 -0.05 -10.83 15.62
C ILE A 169 1.15 -11.49 16.32
N HIS A 170 1.19 -11.50 17.66
CA HIS A 170 2.27 -12.14 18.42
C HIS A 170 1.85 -13.49 19.04
N THR A 171 0.86 -14.12 18.46
CA THR A 171 0.46 -15.51 18.75
C THR A 171 0.36 -16.33 17.47
N ILE A 172 0.58 -17.63 17.58
CA ILE A 172 0.31 -18.59 16.50
C ILE A 172 -1.15 -19.08 16.53
N HIS A 173 -1.83 -18.88 17.65
CA HIS A 173 -3.22 -19.31 17.95
C HIS A 173 -4.11 -18.10 18.25
N PRO A 174 -4.49 -17.29 17.24
CA PRO A 174 -5.35 -16.13 17.46
C PRO A 174 -6.77 -16.51 17.92
N GLU A 175 -7.23 -17.72 17.65
CA GLU A 175 -8.49 -18.28 18.11
C GLU A 175 -8.59 -18.42 19.65
N GLU A 176 -7.44 -18.59 20.33
CA GLU A 176 -7.38 -18.72 21.78
C GLU A 176 -7.53 -17.38 22.52
N ILE A 177 -7.39 -16.24 21.81
CA ILE A 177 -7.49 -14.92 22.45
C ILE A 177 -8.87 -14.72 23.09
N TRP A 178 -9.94 -15.14 22.40
CA TRP A 178 -11.31 -15.02 22.85
C TRP A 178 -12.02 -16.39 22.99
N ASN A 179 -11.40 -17.46 22.50
CA ASN A 179 -11.93 -18.82 22.49
C ASN A 179 -13.37 -18.92 21.90
N MET A 180 -13.60 -18.12 20.83
CA MET A 180 -14.88 -18.06 20.11
C MET A 180 -14.65 -17.75 18.62
N LYS A 181 -15.70 -17.92 17.82
CA LYS A 181 -15.73 -17.55 16.40
C LYS A 181 -16.29 -16.15 16.22
N PHE A 182 -15.77 -15.42 15.25
CA PHE A 182 -16.26 -14.12 14.82
C PHE A 182 -16.87 -14.23 13.43
N ASP A 183 -18.00 -13.58 13.21
CA ASP A 183 -18.64 -13.49 11.89
C ASP A 183 -17.99 -12.38 11.05
N VAL A 184 -17.67 -11.25 11.69
CA VAL A 184 -17.09 -10.06 11.02
C VAL A 184 -15.83 -9.63 11.73
N ILE A 185 -14.77 -9.42 10.97
CA ILE A 185 -13.53 -8.78 11.44
C ILE A 185 -13.31 -7.49 10.65
N VAL A 186 -13.23 -6.36 11.34
CA VAL A 186 -13.06 -5.05 10.71
C VAL A 186 -12.08 -4.20 11.50
N GLY A 187 -11.23 -3.43 10.79
CA GLY A 187 -10.30 -2.56 11.50
C GLY A 187 -9.32 -1.78 10.61
N ASN A 188 -8.55 -0.94 11.30
CA ASN A 188 -7.41 -0.21 10.73
C ASN A 188 -6.14 -0.61 11.50
N PRO A 189 -5.38 -1.61 11.04
CA PRO A 189 -4.20 -2.08 11.74
C PRO A 189 -3.06 -1.05 11.72
N PRO A 190 -2.07 -1.15 12.62
CA PRO A 190 -0.82 -0.40 12.51
C PRO A 190 -0.14 -0.70 11.18
N TYR A 191 0.35 0.35 10.47
CA TYR A 191 0.85 0.21 9.10
C TYR A 191 2.28 -0.30 9.04
N GLN A 192 3.12 0.12 9.96
CA GLN A 192 4.54 -0.21 9.96
C GLN A 192 5.10 -0.23 11.38
N LEU A 193 6.24 -0.89 11.54
CA LEU A 193 7.04 -0.78 12.76
C LEU A 193 7.78 0.55 12.73
N ASN A 194 7.69 1.31 13.83
CA ASN A 194 8.45 2.55 13.99
C ASN A 194 9.94 2.21 14.14
N ASP A 195 10.78 2.74 13.26
CA ASP A 195 12.22 2.46 13.26
C ASP A 195 13.08 3.55 13.92
N GLY A 196 12.45 4.39 14.75
CA GLY A 196 13.16 5.42 15.53
C GLY A 196 13.58 6.66 14.72
N GLY A 197 12.88 6.96 13.62
CA GLY A 197 13.03 8.24 12.88
C GLY A 197 13.69 8.14 11.52
N GLN A 198 14.14 6.98 11.09
CA GLN A 198 14.63 6.77 9.72
C GLN A 198 13.50 6.17 8.85
N LYS A 199 12.63 7.03 8.33
CA LYS A 199 11.47 6.67 7.46
C LYS A 199 11.81 5.69 6.31
N ALA A 200 13.06 5.64 5.89
CA ALA A 200 13.51 4.80 4.77
C ALA A 200 13.56 3.29 5.06
N SER A 201 13.57 2.86 6.33
CA SER A 201 13.72 1.44 6.72
C SER A 201 12.51 0.85 7.44
N ALA A 202 11.41 1.59 7.58
CA ALA A 202 10.20 1.09 8.24
C ALA A 202 9.64 -0.17 7.57
N THR A 203 9.39 -1.21 8.37
CA THR A 203 8.90 -2.51 7.90
C THR A 203 7.38 -2.55 8.00
N PRO A 204 6.64 -2.82 6.90
CA PRO A 204 5.20 -3.00 6.96
C PRO A 204 4.80 -4.13 7.92
N ILE A 205 3.70 -3.95 8.66
CA ILE A 205 3.14 -4.98 9.56
C ILE A 205 1.65 -5.23 9.36
N TYR A 206 0.93 -4.35 8.67
CA TYR A 206 -0.51 -4.47 8.45
C TYR A 206 -0.91 -5.79 7.77
N GLN A 207 -0.10 -6.30 6.86
CA GLN A 207 -0.33 -7.58 6.19
C GLN A 207 -0.41 -8.74 7.19
N LYS A 208 0.29 -8.66 8.33
CA LYS A 208 0.25 -9.68 9.37
C LYS A 208 -1.10 -9.71 10.08
N PHE A 209 -1.76 -8.56 10.24
CA PHE A 209 -3.12 -8.48 10.78
C PHE A 209 -4.13 -9.10 9.83
N VAL A 210 -4.04 -8.80 8.52
CA VAL A 210 -4.91 -9.40 7.50
C VAL A 210 -4.77 -10.91 7.46
N LEU A 211 -3.53 -11.42 7.39
CA LEU A 211 -3.24 -12.86 7.35
C LEU A 211 -3.68 -13.57 8.65
N GLN A 212 -3.52 -12.92 9.80
CA GLN A 212 -3.96 -13.47 11.08
C GLN A 212 -5.48 -13.51 11.18
N ALA A 213 -6.18 -12.48 10.67
CA ALA A 213 -7.64 -12.45 10.61
C ALA A 213 -8.19 -13.55 9.69
N LYS A 214 -7.57 -13.82 8.55
CA LYS A 214 -7.93 -14.95 7.66
C LYS A 214 -7.87 -16.30 8.38
N LYS A 215 -6.93 -16.52 9.31
CA LYS A 215 -6.84 -17.77 10.10
C LYS A 215 -8.07 -18.00 10.98
N LEU A 216 -8.70 -16.92 11.46
CA LEU A 216 -9.95 -17.02 12.24
C LEU A 216 -11.16 -17.42 11.38
N ARG A 217 -11.02 -17.42 10.05
CA ARG A 217 -12.07 -17.79 9.09
C ARG A 217 -13.42 -17.10 9.35
N PRO A 218 -13.45 -15.75 9.49
CA PRO A 218 -14.72 -15.03 9.65
C PRO A 218 -15.58 -15.22 8.40
N ARG A 219 -16.87 -14.86 8.46
CA ARG A 219 -17.72 -14.79 7.26
C ARG A 219 -17.31 -13.59 6.40
N TYR A 220 -17.06 -12.44 7.04
CA TYR A 220 -16.67 -11.22 6.37
C TYR A 220 -15.43 -10.59 7.04
N MET A 221 -14.59 -9.99 6.23
CA MET A 221 -13.43 -9.24 6.71
C MET A 221 -13.30 -7.95 5.90
N SER A 222 -13.07 -6.83 6.61
CA SER A 222 -12.80 -5.53 5.98
C SER A 222 -11.70 -4.80 6.73
N PHE A 223 -10.60 -4.50 6.04
CA PHE A 223 -9.50 -3.71 6.58
C PHE A 223 -9.18 -2.53 5.70
N ILE A 224 -8.86 -1.38 6.32
CA ILE A 224 -8.22 -0.27 5.61
C ILE A 224 -6.72 -0.32 5.83
N ILE A 225 -5.97 -0.37 4.74
CA ILE A 225 -4.52 -0.59 4.72
C ILE A 225 -3.85 0.31 3.67
N PRO A 226 -2.53 0.60 3.79
CA PRO A 226 -1.80 1.30 2.73
C PRO A 226 -1.87 0.55 1.41
N ALA A 227 -2.15 1.25 0.31
CA ALA A 227 -2.27 0.67 -1.03
C ALA A 227 -0.93 0.18 -1.63
N ARG A 228 0.17 0.40 -0.94
CA ARG A 228 1.51 -0.01 -1.35
C ARG A 228 1.64 -1.51 -1.70
N TRP A 229 0.83 -2.38 -1.09
CA TRP A 229 0.86 -3.81 -1.41
C TRP A 229 0.51 -4.12 -2.87
N PHE A 230 -0.23 -3.26 -3.55
CA PHE A 230 -0.57 -3.41 -4.97
C PHE A 230 0.65 -3.59 -5.87
N SER A 231 1.75 -2.92 -5.54
CA SER A 231 3.01 -3.01 -6.29
C SER A 231 4.04 -3.95 -5.66
N GLY A 232 3.82 -4.40 -4.43
CA GLY A 232 4.78 -5.23 -3.72
C GLY A 232 6.03 -4.49 -3.24
N GLY A 233 7.13 -5.24 -3.08
CA GLY A 233 8.39 -4.75 -2.53
C GLY A 233 8.40 -4.61 -1.01
N ARG A 234 9.56 -4.43 -0.41
CA ARG A 234 9.78 -4.36 1.06
C ARG A 234 9.15 -5.53 1.83
N GLY A 235 9.14 -6.73 1.25
CA GLY A 235 8.59 -7.94 1.87
C GLY A 235 7.07 -8.09 1.72
N LEU A 236 6.44 -7.33 0.82
CA LEU A 236 5.01 -7.43 0.53
C LEU A 236 4.69 -8.28 -0.70
N ASP A 237 5.69 -8.82 -1.40
CA ASP A 237 5.47 -9.55 -2.66
C ASP A 237 4.58 -10.78 -2.47
N SER A 238 4.86 -11.61 -1.46
CA SER A 238 4.02 -12.77 -1.15
C SER A 238 2.60 -12.38 -0.69
N PHE A 239 2.49 -11.28 0.05
CA PHE A 239 1.17 -10.75 0.45
C PHE A 239 0.40 -10.22 -0.75
N ARG A 240 1.04 -9.49 -1.66
CA ARG A 240 0.42 -9.07 -2.92
C ARG A 240 -0.08 -10.26 -3.71
N ASP A 241 0.78 -11.27 -3.90
CA ASP A 241 0.43 -12.46 -4.69
C ASP A 241 -0.73 -13.23 -4.04
N GLU A 242 -0.77 -13.34 -2.71
CA GLU A 242 -1.90 -13.92 -1.98
C GLU A 242 -3.19 -13.12 -2.20
N MET A 243 -3.14 -11.80 -2.02
CA MET A 243 -4.32 -10.95 -2.14
C MET A 243 -4.85 -10.88 -3.58
N LEU A 244 -3.98 -10.79 -4.60
CA LEU A 244 -4.42 -10.75 -5.99
C LEU A 244 -5.03 -12.08 -6.48
N ASN A 245 -4.59 -13.21 -5.92
CA ASN A 245 -5.13 -14.53 -6.25
C ASN A 245 -6.33 -14.94 -5.38
N ASP A 246 -6.71 -14.13 -4.38
CA ASP A 246 -7.83 -14.44 -3.50
C ASP A 246 -9.16 -13.98 -4.09
N THR A 247 -9.88 -14.89 -4.72
CA THR A 247 -11.18 -14.63 -5.35
C THR A 247 -12.31 -14.30 -4.36
N HIS A 248 -12.07 -14.40 -3.05
CA HIS A 248 -13.01 -13.97 -2.01
C HIS A 248 -12.94 -12.47 -1.70
N ILE A 249 -11.99 -11.74 -2.28
CA ILE A 249 -11.99 -10.27 -2.23
C ILE A 249 -13.02 -9.77 -3.25
N ARG A 250 -14.18 -9.33 -2.74
CA ARG A 250 -15.35 -8.97 -3.56
C ARG A 250 -15.44 -7.48 -3.89
N ARG A 251 -14.85 -6.65 -3.03
CA ARG A 251 -14.81 -5.20 -3.21
C ARG A 251 -13.46 -4.64 -2.77
N ILE A 252 -12.94 -3.69 -3.53
CA ILE A 252 -11.81 -2.83 -3.14
C ILE A 252 -12.24 -1.40 -3.41
N VAL A 253 -12.01 -0.53 -2.43
CA VAL A 253 -12.09 0.93 -2.60
C VAL A 253 -10.69 1.49 -2.40
N ASP A 254 -10.14 2.09 -3.44
CA ASP A 254 -8.77 2.54 -3.53
C ASP A 254 -8.67 4.06 -3.64
N TYR A 255 -8.10 4.69 -2.63
CA TYR A 255 -7.77 6.12 -2.61
C TYR A 255 -6.36 6.32 -3.13
N ILE A 256 -6.23 6.94 -4.30
CA ILE A 256 -4.91 7.26 -4.90
C ILE A 256 -4.14 8.22 -3.98
N ASP A 257 -4.82 9.22 -3.43
CA ASP A 257 -4.29 10.09 -2.36
C ASP A 257 -4.93 9.74 -1.01
N ALA A 258 -4.09 9.35 -0.05
CA ALA A 258 -4.55 9.00 1.29
C ALA A 258 -5.20 10.18 2.05
N ASN A 259 -4.93 11.43 1.68
CA ASN A 259 -5.57 12.59 2.29
C ASN A 259 -7.08 12.64 2.03
N GLU A 260 -7.57 11.97 0.98
CA GLU A 260 -9.01 11.90 0.68
C GLU A 260 -9.76 11.01 1.69
N CYS A 261 -9.09 10.02 2.27
CA CYS A 261 -9.70 9.18 3.33
C CYS A 261 -9.19 9.50 4.75
N PHE A 262 -8.02 10.13 4.88
CA PHE A 262 -7.40 10.51 6.15
C PHE A 262 -6.96 11.98 6.12
N PRO A 263 -7.88 12.95 6.17
CA PRO A 263 -7.53 14.36 6.12
C PRO A 263 -6.56 14.76 7.24
N GLY A 264 -5.43 15.36 6.87
CA GLY A 264 -4.39 15.77 7.82
C GLY A 264 -3.56 14.65 8.45
N ALA A 265 -3.72 13.42 8.00
CA ALA A 265 -2.84 12.32 8.42
C ALA A 265 -1.44 12.48 7.83
N ALA A 266 -0.45 11.89 8.51
CA ALA A 266 0.90 11.81 7.98
C ALA A 266 0.92 11.16 6.58
N ASP A 267 1.87 11.59 5.76
CA ASP A 267 2.05 11.19 4.37
C ASP A 267 2.08 9.64 4.19
N ILE A 268 0.95 9.05 3.83
CA ILE A 268 0.86 7.62 3.47
C ILE A 268 1.21 7.51 1.99
N ALA A 269 2.50 7.28 1.74
CA ALA A 269 3.00 7.17 0.37
C ALA A 269 2.30 6.04 -0.40
N GLY A 270 1.74 6.38 -1.56
CA GLY A 270 1.04 5.45 -2.45
C GLY A 270 -0.45 5.29 -2.17
N GLY A 271 -1.03 6.07 -1.24
CA GLY A 271 -2.46 6.03 -0.95
C GLY A 271 -2.88 4.92 0.03
N ALA A 272 -4.19 4.77 0.20
CA ALA A 272 -4.78 3.76 1.08
C ALA A 272 -5.94 3.07 0.38
N CYS A 273 -6.23 1.84 0.76
CA CYS A 273 -7.40 1.12 0.27
C CYS A 273 -8.08 0.37 1.40
N TYR A 274 -9.38 0.16 1.26
CA TYR A 274 -10.09 -0.83 2.06
C TYR A 274 -10.79 -1.84 1.16
N PHE A 275 -11.05 -3.03 1.71
CA PHE A 275 -11.63 -4.12 0.95
C PHE A 275 -12.68 -4.88 1.75
N LEU A 276 -13.58 -5.56 1.05
CA LEU A 276 -14.45 -6.59 1.59
C LEU A 276 -14.00 -7.96 1.10
N TRP A 277 -13.69 -8.83 2.04
CA TRP A 277 -13.49 -10.26 1.84
C TRP A 277 -14.70 -11.02 2.34
N ASP A 278 -15.24 -11.92 1.50
CA ASP A 278 -16.44 -12.72 1.77
C ASP A 278 -16.08 -14.21 1.60
N ARG A 279 -16.04 -14.93 2.73
CA ARG A 279 -15.63 -16.34 2.76
C ARG A 279 -16.47 -17.24 1.87
N ASP A 280 -17.75 -16.96 1.79
CA ASP A 280 -18.73 -17.87 1.21
C ASP A 280 -19.03 -17.55 -0.27
N ASN A 281 -18.53 -16.43 -0.78
CA ASN A 281 -18.75 -15.97 -2.15
C ASN A 281 -17.42 -15.65 -2.85
N ALA A 282 -16.96 -16.56 -3.71
CA ALA A 282 -15.84 -16.32 -4.61
C ALA A 282 -16.29 -15.70 -5.93
N GLY A 283 -15.40 -14.94 -6.61
CA GLY A 283 -15.66 -14.40 -7.95
C GLY A 283 -14.87 -13.11 -8.23
N GLU A 284 -15.33 -12.37 -9.24
CA GLU A 284 -14.72 -11.09 -9.64
C GLU A 284 -14.88 -10.02 -8.55
N CYS A 285 -13.95 -9.08 -8.52
CA CYS A 285 -13.91 -7.98 -7.57
C CYS A 285 -14.46 -6.69 -8.20
N VAL A 286 -15.35 -6.02 -7.48
CA VAL A 286 -15.74 -4.63 -7.79
C VAL A 286 -14.66 -3.71 -7.23
N VAL A 287 -13.90 -3.07 -8.12
CA VAL A 287 -12.86 -2.13 -7.77
C VAL A 287 -13.37 -0.71 -8.00
N THR A 288 -13.36 0.08 -6.95
CA THR A 288 -13.68 1.51 -6.98
C THR A 288 -12.40 2.30 -6.74
N THR A 289 -12.03 3.18 -7.66
CA THR A 289 -10.87 4.08 -7.51
C THR A 289 -11.36 5.51 -7.27
N ILE A 290 -10.81 6.15 -6.24
CA ILE A 290 -11.12 7.54 -5.86
C ILE A 290 -9.85 8.36 -6.07
N HIS A 291 -9.98 9.43 -6.86
CA HIS A 291 -8.89 10.35 -7.17
C HIS A 291 -9.39 11.76 -7.46
N ASN A 292 -8.91 12.74 -6.69
CA ASN A 292 -9.31 14.15 -6.77
C ASN A 292 -10.83 14.34 -6.67
N GLY A 293 -11.48 13.59 -5.77
CA GLY A 293 -12.93 13.63 -5.58
C GLY A 293 -13.75 12.93 -6.66
N ASN A 294 -13.12 12.39 -7.71
CA ASN A 294 -13.79 11.60 -8.74
C ASN A 294 -13.75 10.12 -8.38
N GLU A 295 -14.85 9.43 -8.64
CA GLU A 295 -15.00 8.00 -8.44
C GLU A 295 -15.15 7.29 -9.78
N SER A 296 -14.35 6.25 -9.99
CA SER A 296 -14.49 5.33 -11.14
C SER A 296 -14.58 3.89 -10.62
N GLN A 297 -15.32 3.03 -11.33
CA GLN A 297 -15.60 1.67 -10.92
C GLN A 297 -15.48 0.67 -12.07
N VAL A 298 -14.93 -0.50 -11.77
CA VAL A 298 -14.83 -1.62 -12.71
C VAL A 298 -15.00 -2.96 -11.98
N VAL A 299 -15.58 -3.94 -12.65
CA VAL A 299 -15.62 -5.33 -12.21
C VAL A 299 -14.50 -6.08 -12.91
N ARG A 300 -13.62 -6.73 -12.16
CA ARG A 300 -12.42 -7.38 -12.72
C ARG A 300 -11.90 -8.54 -11.88
N VAL A 301 -11.11 -9.38 -12.51
CA VAL A 301 -10.26 -10.36 -11.83
C VAL A 301 -9.00 -9.66 -11.35
N LEU A 302 -8.64 -9.80 -10.06
CA LEU A 302 -7.54 -9.01 -9.47
C LEU A 302 -6.15 -9.42 -10.00
N ASN A 303 -5.97 -10.66 -10.41
CA ASN A 303 -4.70 -11.21 -10.90
C ASN A 303 -4.59 -11.21 -12.44
N GLU A 304 -5.39 -10.43 -13.15
CA GLU A 304 -5.32 -10.32 -14.62
C GLU A 304 -3.98 -9.77 -15.12
N TYR A 305 -3.28 -8.99 -14.27
CA TYR A 305 -1.93 -8.46 -14.53
C TYR A 305 -0.98 -8.83 -13.36
N PRO A 306 0.33 -8.89 -13.63
CA PRO A 306 1.33 -9.20 -12.58
C PRO A 306 1.40 -8.14 -11.48
N ILE A 307 0.84 -6.96 -11.71
CA ILE A 307 0.75 -5.83 -10.79
C ILE A 307 -0.67 -5.27 -10.86
N PHE A 308 -1.22 -4.84 -9.74
CA PHE A 308 -2.53 -4.22 -9.70
C PHE A 308 -2.50 -2.83 -10.34
N ILE A 309 -3.22 -2.66 -11.45
CA ILE A 309 -3.37 -1.38 -12.14
C ILE A 309 -4.47 -0.58 -11.44
N ARG A 310 -4.12 0.59 -10.93
CA ARG A 310 -5.00 1.42 -10.11
C ARG A 310 -5.86 2.38 -10.91
N GLN A 311 -5.35 2.87 -12.05
CA GLN A 311 -6.09 3.76 -12.97
C GLN A 311 -6.92 2.92 -13.91
N ILE A 312 -8.23 2.98 -13.78
CA ILE A 312 -9.18 2.16 -14.56
C ILE A 312 -9.06 2.47 -16.05
N GLU A 313 -8.85 3.73 -16.38
CA GLU A 313 -8.68 4.23 -17.76
C GLU A 313 -7.41 3.64 -18.44
N ALA A 314 -6.44 3.20 -17.66
CA ALA A 314 -5.24 2.57 -18.19
C ALA A 314 -5.45 1.10 -18.61
N LEU A 315 -6.52 0.44 -18.14
CA LEU A 315 -6.73 -0.98 -18.37
C LEU A 315 -6.91 -1.31 -19.86
N SER A 316 -7.73 -0.54 -20.58
CA SER A 316 -7.95 -0.72 -22.01
C SER A 316 -6.67 -0.51 -22.83
N ILE A 317 -5.88 0.51 -22.49
CA ILE A 317 -4.60 0.83 -23.13
C ILE A 317 -3.60 -0.34 -22.92
N ILE A 318 -3.44 -0.81 -21.68
CA ILE A 318 -2.55 -1.93 -21.35
C ILE A 318 -3.02 -3.21 -22.05
N HIS A 319 -4.32 -3.48 -22.07
CA HIS A 319 -4.87 -4.65 -22.76
C HIS A 319 -4.53 -4.63 -24.27
N LYS A 320 -4.67 -3.49 -24.93
CA LYS A 320 -4.29 -3.32 -26.35
C LYS A 320 -2.81 -3.59 -26.59
N VAL A 321 -1.94 -3.08 -25.71
CA VAL A 321 -0.50 -3.33 -25.79
C VAL A 321 -0.18 -4.82 -25.62
N LEU A 322 -0.70 -5.45 -24.57
CA LEU A 322 -0.45 -6.88 -24.29
C LEU A 322 -1.03 -7.82 -25.33
N SER A 323 -2.12 -7.43 -26.00
CA SER A 323 -2.72 -8.20 -27.09
C SER A 323 -1.92 -8.12 -28.40
N THR A 324 -1.09 -7.07 -28.54
CA THR A 324 -0.32 -6.81 -29.77
C THR A 324 1.12 -7.29 -29.65
N GLU A 325 1.70 -7.29 -28.44
CA GLU A 325 3.13 -7.51 -28.20
C GLU A 325 3.39 -8.72 -27.32
N SER A 326 4.52 -9.38 -27.58
CA SER A 326 4.98 -10.56 -26.83
C SER A 326 6.33 -10.36 -26.12
N SER A 327 7.04 -9.25 -26.37
CA SER A 327 8.35 -8.95 -25.81
C SER A 327 8.36 -7.58 -25.12
N PHE A 328 8.81 -7.55 -23.87
CA PHE A 328 8.76 -6.37 -23.03
C PHE A 328 10.12 -6.04 -22.40
N TYR A 329 10.33 -4.77 -22.09
CA TYR A 329 11.60 -4.26 -21.56
C TYR A 329 11.95 -4.75 -20.16
N ASN A 330 10.99 -5.27 -19.38
CA ASN A 330 11.32 -5.90 -18.10
C ASN A 330 12.35 -7.06 -18.20
N GLU A 331 12.51 -7.67 -19.37
CA GLU A 331 13.51 -8.71 -19.60
C GLU A 331 14.88 -8.15 -19.98
N ARG A 332 14.94 -6.94 -20.53
CA ARG A 332 16.18 -6.31 -21.04
C ARG A 332 16.81 -5.33 -20.07
N VAL A 333 15.98 -4.59 -19.32
CA VAL A 333 16.47 -3.61 -18.34
C VAL A 333 17.32 -4.29 -17.29
N SER A 334 18.49 -3.71 -17.02
CA SER A 334 19.41 -4.21 -16.00
C SER A 334 18.80 -4.23 -14.60
N SER A 335 19.33 -5.10 -13.74
CA SER A 335 19.20 -4.90 -12.29
C SER A 335 19.91 -3.63 -11.84
N GLN A 336 19.65 -3.19 -10.60
CA GLN A 336 20.47 -2.17 -9.96
C GLN A 336 21.95 -2.62 -9.95
N LYS A 337 22.89 -1.73 -10.19
CA LYS A 337 24.33 -1.99 -10.39
C LYS A 337 24.66 -2.75 -11.66
N PRO A 338 24.33 -2.24 -12.83
CA PRO A 338 24.51 -2.96 -14.10
C PRO A 338 25.92 -3.46 -14.33
N PHE A 339 26.93 -2.71 -13.86
CA PHE A 339 28.36 -3.05 -13.99
C PHE A 339 29.03 -3.47 -12.67
N GLY A 340 28.27 -3.72 -11.61
CA GLY A 340 28.79 -4.02 -10.28
C GLY A 340 29.31 -2.81 -9.48
N LEU A 341 29.22 -1.61 -10.04
CA LEU A 341 29.79 -0.38 -9.48
C LEU A 341 28.80 0.36 -8.57
N ARG A 342 29.22 0.62 -7.33
CA ARG A 342 28.44 1.36 -6.32
C ARG A 342 28.50 2.87 -6.53
N THR A 343 27.59 3.63 -5.92
CA THR A 343 27.55 5.11 -6.02
C THR A 343 28.80 5.81 -5.51
N TYR A 344 29.51 5.22 -4.56
CA TYR A 344 30.76 5.79 -4.02
C TYR A 344 31.98 5.59 -4.94
N VAL A 345 31.88 4.75 -5.98
CA VAL A 345 32.96 4.57 -6.96
C VAL A 345 33.16 5.86 -7.73
N LYS A 346 34.41 6.31 -7.81
CA LYS A 346 34.82 7.54 -8.47
C LYS A 346 35.74 7.22 -9.65
N PRO A 347 35.85 8.13 -10.64
CA PRO A 347 36.81 8.00 -11.68
C PRO A 347 38.23 7.87 -11.12
N THR A 348 39.06 7.15 -11.84
CA THR A 348 40.50 7.03 -11.60
C THR A 348 41.24 8.18 -12.30
N LYS A 349 42.55 8.36 -12.03
CA LYS A 349 43.36 9.36 -12.70
C LYS A 349 43.47 9.04 -14.20
N ASP A 350 43.62 7.76 -14.54
CA ASP A 350 43.78 7.21 -15.88
C ASP A 350 42.84 5.99 -16.05
N GLY A 351 42.56 5.62 -17.31
CA GLY A 351 41.71 4.44 -17.59
C GLY A 351 41.52 4.24 -19.09
N ASP A 352 41.11 3.07 -19.48
CA ASP A 352 40.84 2.64 -20.86
C ASP A 352 39.37 2.73 -21.26
N ILE A 353 38.49 3.05 -20.28
CA ILE A 353 37.05 3.27 -20.47
C ILE A 353 36.59 4.50 -19.71
N GLN A 354 35.37 4.95 -19.93
CA GLN A 354 34.73 6.07 -19.25
C GLN A 354 33.71 5.61 -18.20
N LEU A 355 33.78 6.15 -17.00
CA LEU A 355 32.79 5.98 -15.95
C LEU A 355 31.82 7.15 -15.91
N ARG A 356 30.50 6.87 -16.04
CA ARG A 356 29.40 7.78 -15.74
C ARG A 356 28.95 7.57 -14.29
N TYR A 357 29.14 8.56 -13.44
CA TYR A 357 28.73 8.53 -12.03
C TYR A 357 27.89 9.76 -11.69
N ASN A 358 27.35 9.85 -10.48
CA ASN A 358 26.47 10.96 -10.08
C ASN A 358 27.11 12.36 -10.22
N GLY A 359 28.42 12.47 -10.07
CA GLY A 359 29.15 13.72 -10.19
C GLY A 359 29.67 14.09 -11.61
N GLY A 360 29.36 13.25 -12.63
CA GLY A 360 29.81 13.51 -14.00
C GLY A 360 30.38 12.29 -14.72
N LYS A 361 31.45 12.49 -15.49
CA LYS A 361 32.16 11.46 -16.23
C LYS A 361 33.69 11.56 -15.97
N GLY A 362 34.38 10.43 -16.05
CA GLY A 362 35.85 10.43 -15.94
C GLY A 362 36.46 9.06 -16.30
N PRO A 363 37.80 8.97 -16.38
CA PRO A 363 38.49 7.72 -16.71
C PRO A 363 38.20 6.60 -15.70
N PHE A 364 38.20 5.36 -16.17
CA PHE A 364 38.08 4.17 -15.35
C PHE A 364 38.71 2.96 -16.02
N TRP A 365 39.03 1.93 -15.23
CA TRP A 365 39.68 0.75 -15.80
C TRP A 365 38.67 -0.36 -16.05
N ARG A 366 38.61 -0.93 -17.27
CA ARG A 366 37.77 -2.06 -17.64
C ARG A 366 37.94 -3.25 -16.69
N LYS A 367 39.15 -3.53 -16.26
CA LYS A 367 39.50 -4.64 -15.35
C LYS A 367 38.77 -4.54 -13.99
N ASP A 368 38.36 -3.34 -13.60
CA ASP A 368 37.67 -3.11 -12.31
C ASP A 368 36.15 -3.20 -12.44
N VAL A 369 35.63 -3.50 -13.64
CA VAL A 369 34.20 -3.77 -13.89
C VAL A 369 33.94 -5.25 -13.67
N SER A 370 33.04 -5.59 -12.76
CA SER A 370 32.81 -6.97 -12.34
C SER A 370 31.65 -7.67 -13.05
N GLN A 371 30.78 -6.93 -13.77
CA GLN A 371 29.55 -7.44 -14.39
C GLN A 371 29.35 -6.86 -15.80
N ALA A 372 28.55 -7.52 -16.65
CA ALA A 372 28.12 -7.07 -17.98
C ALA A 372 29.27 -6.58 -18.88
N GLN A 373 30.37 -7.31 -18.91
CA GLN A 373 31.56 -7.01 -19.75
C GLN A 373 31.20 -6.91 -21.24
N GLU A 374 30.20 -7.70 -21.68
CA GLU A 374 29.70 -7.73 -23.05
C GLU A 374 28.95 -6.45 -23.46
N TRP A 375 28.53 -5.61 -22.50
CA TRP A 375 27.87 -4.35 -22.77
C TRP A 375 28.86 -3.18 -22.91
N ILE A 376 30.09 -3.33 -22.46
CA ILE A 376 31.06 -2.21 -22.45
C ILE A 376 31.28 -1.66 -23.87
N ASP A 377 31.37 -2.53 -24.87
CA ASP A 377 31.66 -2.16 -26.25
C ASP A 377 30.41 -1.89 -27.11
N LYS A 378 29.23 -1.83 -26.49
CA LYS A 378 27.97 -1.48 -27.16
C LYS A 378 27.54 -0.06 -26.86
N TRP A 379 26.62 0.47 -27.63
CA TRP A 379 25.87 1.68 -27.32
C TRP A 379 24.81 1.37 -26.27
N LYS A 380 24.69 2.18 -25.23
CA LYS A 380 23.77 1.91 -24.11
C LYS A 380 22.87 3.10 -23.87
N VAL A 381 21.58 2.84 -23.64
CA VAL A 381 20.67 3.84 -23.08
C VAL A 381 20.60 3.62 -21.58
N ILE A 382 21.00 4.63 -20.82
CA ILE A 382 20.92 4.61 -19.35
C ILE A 382 19.86 5.59 -18.86
N MET A 383 19.23 5.26 -17.73
CA MET A 383 18.33 6.17 -17.03
C MET A 383 18.61 6.18 -15.53
N SER A 384 18.28 7.29 -14.88
CA SER A 384 18.37 7.39 -13.43
C SER A 384 17.49 6.35 -12.74
N TYR A 385 18.03 5.72 -11.70
CA TYR A 385 17.27 4.86 -10.79
C TYR A 385 16.19 5.62 -9.99
N LEU A 386 16.33 6.95 -9.83
CA LEU A 386 15.36 7.79 -9.15
C LEU A 386 14.36 8.40 -10.14
N THR A 387 13.06 8.35 -9.79
CA THR A 387 12.02 9.07 -10.52
C THR A 387 12.22 10.59 -10.39
N TYR A 388 11.68 11.33 -11.35
CA TYR A 388 11.58 12.79 -11.24
C TYR A 388 10.51 13.17 -10.19
N ASP A 389 9.38 12.52 -10.27
CA ASP A 389 8.23 12.80 -9.41
C ASP A 389 8.38 12.09 -8.06
N HIS A 390 8.07 12.79 -6.99
CA HIS A 390 8.19 12.26 -5.64
C HIS A 390 7.23 11.07 -5.44
N ALA A 391 7.77 9.85 -5.42
CA ALA A 391 7.02 8.59 -5.29
C ALA A 391 5.88 8.42 -6.32
N GLY A 392 6.07 8.90 -7.55
CA GLY A 392 5.07 8.80 -8.62
C GLY A 392 3.87 9.72 -8.46
N ARG A 393 3.93 10.72 -7.56
CA ARG A 393 2.90 11.74 -7.40
C ARG A 393 2.90 12.70 -8.57
N ALA A 394 1.71 13.08 -9.00
CA ALA A 394 1.54 14.15 -9.95
C ALA A 394 1.98 15.49 -9.35
N ASP A 395 2.36 16.42 -10.20
CA ASP A 395 2.64 17.80 -9.82
C ASP A 395 1.35 18.62 -9.61
N LYS A 396 1.50 19.95 -9.46
CA LYS A 396 0.37 20.88 -9.25
C LYS A 396 -0.65 20.87 -10.39
N ASP A 397 -0.22 20.48 -11.61
CA ASP A 397 -1.07 20.40 -12.80
C ASP A 397 -1.70 19.00 -12.98
N GLY A 398 -1.53 18.11 -12.03
CA GLY A 398 -2.01 16.73 -12.09
C GLY A 398 -1.18 15.82 -12.99
N ARG A 399 -0.03 16.26 -13.50
CA ARG A 399 0.79 15.54 -14.46
C ARG A 399 2.08 15.00 -13.88
N LYS A 400 2.59 13.92 -14.49
CA LYS A 400 3.82 13.23 -14.09
C LYS A 400 4.89 13.35 -15.17
N ARG A 401 6.15 13.44 -14.78
CA ARG A 401 7.29 13.35 -15.68
C ARG A 401 7.88 11.94 -15.73
N ILE A 402 7.86 11.23 -14.64
CA ILE A 402 8.35 9.85 -14.39
C ILE A 402 9.88 9.76 -14.48
N ILE A 403 10.46 9.98 -15.64
CA ILE A 403 11.90 9.83 -15.89
C ILE A 403 12.61 11.14 -15.53
N SER A 404 13.63 11.06 -14.67
CA SER A 404 14.42 12.23 -14.29
C SER A 404 15.55 12.51 -15.28
N THR A 405 16.45 11.57 -15.49
CA THR A 405 17.61 11.71 -16.35
C THR A 405 17.81 10.47 -17.18
N MET A 406 18.06 10.65 -18.47
CA MET A 406 18.49 9.61 -19.41
C MET A 406 19.67 10.10 -20.23
N GLU A 407 20.47 9.16 -20.68
CA GLU A 407 21.65 9.45 -21.51
C GLU A 407 21.99 8.26 -22.41
N VAL A 408 22.50 8.55 -23.62
CA VAL A 408 23.11 7.55 -24.49
C VAL A 408 24.61 7.50 -24.16
N LEU A 409 25.09 6.33 -23.74
CA LEU A 409 26.51 6.09 -23.51
C LEU A 409 27.15 5.42 -24.73
N PRO A 410 28.30 5.92 -25.21
CA PRO A 410 29.03 5.29 -26.32
C PRO A 410 29.69 3.96 -25.88
N PRO A 411 30.23 3.18 -26.84
CA PRO A 411 31.16 2.11 -26.54
C PRO A 411 32.30 2.58 -25.62
N LYS A 412 32.87 1.66 -24.84
CA LYS A 412 33.87 1.92 -23.80
C LYS A 412 33.40 2.86 -22.68
N ALA A 413 32.10 2.87 -22.39
CA ALA A 413 31.55 3.59 -21.25
C ALA A 413 30.72 2.66 -20.34
N VAL A 414 30.78 2.91 -19.03
CA VAL A 414 30.03 2.19 -17.98
C VAL A 414 29.39 3.19 -17.02
N CYS A 415 28.46 2.72 -16.17
CA CYS A 415 27.84 3.60 -15.17
C CYS A 415 27.79 2.95 -13.77
N THR A 416 27.64 3.78 -12.74
CA THR A 416 27.38 3.32 -11.36
C THR A 416 25.92 2.93 -11.16
N GLU A 417 25.60 2.36 -9.99
CA GLU A 417 24.24 2.01 -9.57
C GLU A 417 23.26 3.17 -9.47
N THR A 418 23.69 4.40 -9.69
CA THR A 418 22.84 5.59 -9.86
C THR A 418 21.95 5.46 -11.10
N TYR A 419 22.37 4.65 -12.06
CA TYR A 419 21.70 4.44 -13.34
C TYR A 419 21.37 2.97 -13.57
N LEU A 420 20.26 2.72 -14.28
CA LEU A 420 19.94 1.44 -14.92
C LEU A 420 20.41 1.53 -16.38
N VAL A 421 20.84 0.41 -16.94
CA VAL A 421 20.95 0.24 -18.39
C VAL A 421 19.63 -0.29 -18.90
N VAL A 422 18.94 0.47 -19.76
CA VAL A 422 17.67 0.04 -20.34
C VAL A 422 17.90 -1.00 -21.42
N ASP A 423 18.85 -0.74 -22.31
CA ASP A 423 19.33 -1.71 -23.32
C ASP A 423 20.76 -1.39 -23.77
N ALA A 424 21.41 -2.39 -24.39
CA ALA A 424 22.74 -2.31 -24.97
C ALA A 424 22.69 -2.72 -26.45
N LEU A 425 22.80 -1.75 -27.36
CA LEU A 425 22.51 -1.83 -28.77
C LEU A 425 23.79 -1.80 -29.62
N GLN A 426 23.71 -2.24 -30.87
CA GLN A 426 24.87 -2.35 -31.73
C GLN A 426 25.28 -1.00 -32.35
N THR A 427 24.32 -0.15 -32.66
CA THR A 427 24.55 1.12 -33.36
C THR A 427 24.11 2.33 -32.55
N GLU A 428 24.73 3.47 -32.82
CA GLU A 428 24.34 4.75 -32.24
C GLU A 428 22.91 5.15 -32.62
N ASN A 429 22.52 4.87 -33.88
CA ASN A 429 21.18 5.19 -34.37
C ASN A 429 20.10 4.43 -33.60
N GLU A 430 20.26 3.13 -33.38
CA GLU A 430 19.33 2.34 -32.56
C GLU A 430 19.24 2.86 -31.11
N ALA A 431 20.38 3.25 -30.53
CA ALA A 431 20.40 3.80 -29.19
C ALA A 431 19.67 5.15 -29.10
N ASN A 432 19.85 6.02 -30.08
CA ASN A 432 19.16 7.29 -30.16
C ASN A 432 17.66 7.10 -30.40
N ASN A 433 17.23 6.14 -31.24
CA ASN A 433 15.84 5.82 -31.46
C ASN A 433 15.18 5.24 -30.20
N LEU A 434 15.84 4.35 -29.46
CA LEU A 434 15.38 3.90 -28.16
C LEU A 434 15.27 5.05 -27.13
N PHE A 435 16.26 5.94 -27.12
CA PHE A 435 16.25 7.12 -26.24
C PHE A 435 15.01 8.00 -26.52
N GLN A 436 14.69 8.29 -27.78
CA GLN A 436 13.49 9.04 -28.16
C GLN A 436 12.19 8.29 -27.81
N TYR A 437 12.15 6.98 -28.05
CA TYR A 437 11.03 6.12 -27.68
C TYR A 437 10.71 6.21 -26.16
N LEU A 438 11.75 6.14 -25.30
CA LEU A 438 11.58 6.26 -23.85
C LEU A 438 11.13 7.67 -23.41
N LYS A 439 11.39 8.71 -24.19
CA LYS A 439 10.90 10.09 -23.98
C LYS A 439 9.43 10.25 -24.31
N SER A 440 8.82 9.37 -25.12
CA SER A 440 7.43 9.47 -25.51
C SER A 440 6.50 9.49 -24.29
N ARG A 441 5.37 10.18 -24.39
CA ARG A 441 4.34 10.18 -23.33
C ARG A 441 3.76 8.79 -23.13
N PHE A 442 3.55 8.07 -24.23
CA PHE A 442 3.03 6.70 -24.19
C PHE A 442 3.88 5.76 -23.34
N VAL A 443 5.19 5.70 -23.58
CA VAL A 443 6.09 4.82 -22.82
C VAL A 443 6.18 5.23 -21.34
N ARG A 444 6.29 6.52 -21.08
CA ARG A 444 6.31 7.03 -19.70
C ARG A 444 4.98 6.79 -18.98
N PHE A 445 3.87 6.81 -19.70
CA PHE A 445 2.57 6.42 -19.18
C PHE A 445 2.55 4.94 -18.73
N LEU A 446 3.07 4.03 -19.56
CA LEU A 446 3.16 2.60 -19.21
C LEU A 446 4.07 2.37 -17.98
N ILE A 447 5.20 3.06 -17.90
CA ILE A 447 6.09 3.01 -16.73
C ILE A 447 5.37 3.57 -15.48
N ALA A 448 4.57 4.63 -15.64
CA ALA A 448 3.83 5.26 -14.54
C ALA A 448 2.84 4.30 -13.88
N GLN A 449 2.20 3.40 -14.64
CA GLN A 449 1.21 2.45 -14.11
C GLN A 449 1.79 1.48 -13.09
N THR A 450 3.09 1.25 -13.13
CA THR A 450 3.81 0.33 -12.24
C THR A 450 4.68 1.04 -11.20
N THR A 451 4.74 2.38 -11.24
CA THR A 451 5.61 3.19 -10.40
C THR A 451 4.87 3.72 -9.18
N SER A 452 5.10 3.09 -8.03
CA SER A 452 4.51 3.46 -6.73
C SER A 452 5.54 4.00 -5.73
N THR A 453 6.82 4.10 -6.13
CA THR A 453 7.94 4.54 -5.28
C THR A 453 8.80 5.56 -5.99
N GLN A 454 9.79 6.13 -5.28
CA GLN A 454 10.80 7.03 -5.87
C GLN A 454 11.82 6.31 -6.77
N HIS A 455 11.70 5.00 -6.95
CA HIS A 455 12.68 4.20 -7.68
C HIS A 455 12.05 3.54 -8.90
N ILE A 456 12.76 3.61 -10.02
CA ILE A 456 12.48 2.84 -11.23
C ILE A 456 13.39 1.60 -11.20
N ALA A 457 12.81 0.44 -11.44
CA ALA A 457 13.50 -0.84 -11.53
C ALA A 457 12.99 -1.62 -12.76
N LYS A 458 13.63 -2.72 -13.10
CA LYS A 458 13.23 -3.54 -14.26
C LYS A 458 11.75 -3.93 -14.25
N GLY A 459 11.14 -4.15 -13.08
CA GLY A 459 9.71 -4.46 -12.93
C GLY A 459 8.77 -3.34 -13.39
N ASN A 460 9.24 -2.09 -13.47
CA ASN A 460 8.44 -0.98 -13.98
C ASN A 460 8.28 -1.00 -15.51
N PHE A 461 9.00 -1.86 -16.21
CA PHE A 461 8.96 -1.99 -17.66
C PHE A 461 8.11 -3.18 -18.16
N VAL A 462 7.35 -3.81 -17.28
CA VAL A 462 6.55 -5.01 -17.60
C VAL A 462 5.50 -4.77 -18.70
N PHE A 463 5.08 -3.53 -18.90
CA PHE A 463 4.15 -3.13 -19.95
C PHE A 463 4.81 -2.36 -21.09
N VAL A 464 6.12 -2.12 -21.04
CA VAL A 464 6.84 -1.37 -22.07
C VAL A 464 7.30 -2.32 -23.15
N PRO A 465 6.70 -2.29 -24.35
CA PRO A 465 7.04 -3.23 -25.42
C PRO A 465 8.38 -2.91 -26.07
N VAL A 466 9.06 -3.94 -26.52
CA VAL A 466 10.25 -3.81 -27.34
C VAL A 466 9.85 -3.49 -28.78
N GLN A 467 10.47 -2.49 -29.39
CA GLN A 467 10.22 -2.08 -30.76
C GLN A 467 11.43 -2.40 -31.65
N ASP A 468 11.25 -2.30 -32.96
CA ASP A 468 12.35 -2.22 -33.93
C ASP A 468 12.91 -0.80 -33.93
N PHE A 469 14.14 -0.61 -33.44
CA PHE A 469 14.83 0.67 -33.36
C PHE A 469 15.69 1.00 -34.59
N SER A 470 15.55 0.27 -35.68
CA SER A 470 16.11 0.69 -36.97
C SER A 470 15.50 2.03 -37.46
N ARG A 471 14.32 2.39 -36.95
CA ARG A 471 13.61 3.65 -37.17
C ARG A 471 13.18 4.33 -35.86
N PRO A 472 12.94 5.65 -35.88
CA PRO A 472 12.37 6.34 -34.72
C PRO A 472 10.87 5.96 -34.51
N TRP A 473 10.40 6.15 -33.24
CA TRP A 473 9.02 5.99 -32.82
C TRP A 473 8.54 7.26 -32.13
N THR A 474 7.45 7.83 -32.63
CA THR A 474 6.78 9.00 -32.03
C THR A 474 5.53 8.52 -31.23
N ASP A 475 4.96 9.43 -30.39
CA ASP A 475 3.68 9.16 -29.74
C ASP A 475 2.57 8.84 -30.74
N ALA A 476 2.50 9.57 -31.89
CA ALA A 476 1.51 9.33 -32.94
C ALA A 476 1.65 7.93 -33.58
N ASP A 477 2.90 7.48 -33.84
CA ASP A 477 3.13 6.13 -34.35
C ASP A 477 2.64 5.07 -33.37
N LEU A 478 2.90 5.26 -32.06
CA LEU A 478 2.52 4.33 -31.00
C LEU A 478 1.01 4.31 -30.80
N TYR A 479 0.35 5.47 -30.77
CA TYR A 479 -1.11 5.57 -30.67
C TYR A 479 -1.80 4.84 -31.83
N THR A 480 -1.29 5.04 -33.03
CA THR A 480 -1.80 4.35 -34.23
C THR A 480 -1.56 2.85 -34.18
N LYS A 481 -0.33 2.42 -33.80
CA LYS A 481 0.04 1.00 -33.71
C LYS A 481 -0.87 0.22 -32.79
N TYR A 482 -1.21 0.81 -31.62
CA TYR A 482 -2.06 0.15 -30.62
C TYR A 482 -3.55 0.47 -30.76
N GLY A 483 -3.96 1.22 -31.79
CA GLY A 483 -5.36 1.55 -32.05
C GLY A 483 -6.01 2.27 -30.88
N LEU A 484 -5.33 3.28 -30.32
CA LEU A 484 -5.87 4.05 -29.19
C LEU A 484 -7.00 4.98 -29.67
N THR A 485 -8.03 5.14 -28.83
CA THR A 485 -9.10 6.11 -29.07
C THR A 485 -8.65 7.53 -28.68
N ASP A 486 -9.40 8.53 -29.13
CA ASP A 486 -9.11 9.94 -28.80
C ASP A 486 -9.18 10.17 -27.28
N GLU A 487 -10.09 9.48 -26.56
CA GLU A 487 -10.21 9.54 -25.10
C GLU A 487 -8.98 8.93 -24.40
N GLU A 488 -8.48 7.80 -24.90
CA GLU A 488 -7.28 7.15 -24.36
C GLU A 488 -6.02 8.01 -24.58
N ILE A 489 -5.92 8.62 -25.76
CA ILE A 489 -4.85 9.57 -26.09
C ILE A 489 -4.92 10.79 -25.16
N ALA A 490 -6.10 11.40 -25.04
CA ALA A 490 -6.32 12.53 -24.14
C ALA A 490 -5.97 12.18 -22.69
N PHE A 491 -6.29 10.98 -22.22
CA PHE A 491 -5.95 10.50 -20.89
C PHE A 491 -4.42 10.41 -20.70
N ILE A 492 -3.68 9.82 -21.64
CA ILE A 492 -2.22 9.76 -21.59
C ILE A 492 -1.62 11.18 -21.55
N GLU A 493 -2.10 12.08 -22.40
CA GLU A 493 -1.58 13.43 -22.54
C GLU A 493 -1.92 14.34 -21.35
N SER A 494 -3.06 14.09 -20.69
CA SER A 494 -3.42 14.76 -19.44
C SER A 494 -2.61 14.26 -18.24
N THR A 495 -2.15 13.01 -18.28
CA THR A 495 -1.43 12.36 -17.17
C THR A 495 0.08 12.59 -17.24
N ILE A 496 0.66 12.64 -18.45
CA ILE A 496 2.12 12.70 -18.66
C ILE A 496 2.54 14.03 -19.30
N LYS A 497 3.49 14.71 -18.64
CA LYS A 497 4.09 15.95 -19.21
C LYS A 497 4.88 15.67 -20.48
N PRO A 498 4.91 16.62 -21.43
CA PRO A 498 5.91 16.57 -22.51
C PRO A 498 7.31 16.50 -21.92
N MET A 499 8.25 15.86 -22.63
CA MET A 499 9.66 15.82 -22.28
C MET A 499 10.49 16.25 -23.49
N GLU A 500 11.12 17.39 -23.40
CA GLU A 500 12.03 17.92 -24.42
C GLU A 500 13.35 17.15 -24.55
#